data_e8d569e1bdbf58b04ad589c0a156ac25
#
_entry.id   e8d569e1bdbf58b04ad589c0a156ac25
#
_cell.length_a   1.000
_cell.length_b   1.000
_cell.length_c   1.000
_cell.angle_alpha   90.00
_cell.angle_beta   90.00
_cell.angle_gamma   90.00
#
_symmetry.space_group_name_H-M   'P 1'
#
loop_
_entity.id
_entity.type
_entity.pdbx_description
1 polymer ?
#
loop_
_entity_poly.entity_id
_entity_poly.type
_entity_poly.pdbx_seq_one_letter_code
_entity_poly.pdbx_strand_id
1 'polypeptide(L)'
;MSSEGLKPDPAKVEAVNKLPVPTSVEEVQRVNGFVNYLAKFLPRLSDVMEPLRKLTRADAEWSWGQEQDNAFQDIKNLVATAPILRYYDPKKELTIQCDASERGLGAALLHEGQPIAYASRALTDTETRYAQIEKEALAIVYSVEKFNQYTYGRKVTILSDHKPLESIVKKPLCKAPRRLQGMLLRLQRYDVSIRYTQGKSMYLADTLSRAFPPGTAKHLKLEQVMLTGFVSISEARLIALRLATETDESLLALKKTVMRGWPADKTKLDQRVMPYHSVRDEISVQDG
;
A
#
# COMPACT_ATOMS: atom_id res chain seq x y z
N MET A 1 -3.58 29.71 -5.27
CA MET A 1 -2.55 28.80 -4.70
C MET A 1 -1.85 29.59 -3.61
N SER A 2 -1.82 29.07 -2.40
CA SER A 2 -1.16 29.71 -1.26
C SER A 2 0.34 29.38 -1.28
N SER A 3 1.20 30.32 -0.90
CA SER A 3 2.65 30.08 -0.71
C SER A 3 2.94 29.05 0.40
N GLU A 4 1.97 28.79 1.26
CA GLU A 4 2.08 27.91 2.43
C GLU A 4 1.81 26.43 2.12
N GLY A 5 1.14 26.09 1.01
CA GLY A 5 0.78 24.73 0.65
C GLY A 5 -0.64 24.57 0.12
N LEU A 6 -1.09 23.33 0.04
CA LEU A 6 -2.40 22.94 -0.45
C LEU A 6 -3.38 22.82 0.72
N LYS A 7 -4.46 23.62 0.70
CA LYS A 7 -5.59 23.56 1.65
C LYS A 7 -6.82 22.99 0.97
N PRO A 8 -7.77 22.41 1.70
CA PRO A 8 -9.09 22.13 1.16
C PRO A 8 -9.74 23.42 0.62
N ASP A 9 -10.55 23.30 -0.43
CA ASP A 9 -11.32 24.39 -0.96
C ASP A 9 -12.28 24.96 0.11
N PRO A 10 -12.20 26.26 0.47
CA PRO A 10 -13.06 26.84 1.50
C PRO A 10 -14.55 26.65 1.23
N ALA A 11 -14.97 26.71 -0.04
CA ALA A 11 -16.36 26.48 -0.42
C ALA A 11 -16.81 25.05 -0.09
N LYS A 12 -15.92 24.06 -0.21
CA LYS A 12 -16.21 22.67 0.14
C LYS A 12 -16.19 22.44 1.65
N VAL A 13 -15.30 23.11 2.37
CA VAL A 13 -15.29 23.09 3.85
C VAL A 13 -16.61 23.67 4.37
N GLU A 14 -17.04 24.81 3.84
CA GLU A 14 -18.31 25.43 4.19
C GLU A 14 -19.51 24.53 3.85
N ALA A 15 -19.48 23.88 2.69
CA ALA A 15 -20.53 22.93 2.28
C ALA A 15 -20.65 21.77 3.28
N VAL A 16 -19.52 21.18 3.76
CA VAL A 16 -19.56 20.13 4.80
C VAL A 16 -20.15 20.67 6.10
N ASN A 17 -19.74 21.86 6.54
CA ASN A 17 -20.22 22.45 7.78
C ASN A 17 -21.73 22.73 7.75
N LYS A 18 -22.29 23.07 6.57
CA LYS A 18 -23.71 23.34 6.35
C LYS A 18 -24.55 22.06 6.09
N LEU A 19 -23.93 20.87 5.98
CA LEU A 19 -24.70 19.65 5.78
C LEU A 19 -25.67 19.42 6.93
N PRO A 20 -26.97 19.15 6.64
CA PRO A 20 -27.91 18.73 7.65
C PRO A 20 -27.55 17.33 8.18
N VAL A 21 -28.10 16.99 9.33
CA VAL A 21 -27.99 15.64 9.89
C VAL A 21 -28.66 14.65 8.94
N PRO A 22 -27.97 13.57 8.50
CA PRO A 22 -28.57 12.56 7.61
C PRO A 22 -29.77 11.86 8.25
N THR A 23 -30.82 11.67 7.48
CA THR A 23 -32.06 10.99 7.87
C THR A 23 -32.24 9.63 7.19
N SER A 24 -31.35 9.27 6.27
CA SER A 24 -31.39 7.99 5.54
C SER A 24 -30.00 7.45 5.20
N VAL A 25 -29.95 6.17 4.86
CA VAL A 25 -28.71 5.49 4.40
C VAL A 25 -28.13 6.18 3.18
N GLU A 26 -28.96 6.60 2.23
CA GLU A 26 -28.54 7.29 1.01
C GLU A 26 -27.87 8.64 1.32
N GLU A 27 -28.39 9.36 2.31
CA GLU A 27 -27.80 10.63 2.74
C GLU A 27 -26.44 10.40 3.43
N VAL A 28 -26.31 9.36 4.24
CA VAL A 28 -25.00 8.95 4.80
C VAL A 28 -24.04 8.58 3.69
N GLN A 29 -24.48 7.85 2.66
CA GLN A 29 -23.62 7.51 1.52
C GLN A 29 -23.15 8.75 0.76
N ARG A 30 -24.01 9.77 0.61
CA ARG A 30 -23.64 11.07 0.00
C ARG A 30 -22.59 11.79 0.85
N VAL A 31 -22.78 11.86 2.18
CA VAL A 31 -21.79 12.42 3.11
C VAL A 31 -20.46 11.67 2.98
N ASN A 32 -20.48 10.34 3.00
CA ASN A 32 -19.31 9.50 2.82
C ASN A 32 -18.59 9.80 1.49
N GLY A 33 -19.31 9.94 0.39
CA GLY A 33 -18.75 10.28 -0.91
C GLY A 33 -18.09 11.66 -0.92
N PHE A 34 -18.76 12.66 -0.35
CA PHE A 34 -18.26 14.02 -0.29
C PHE A 34 -17.00 14.14 0.59
N VAL A 35 -17.02 13.52 1.76
CA VAL A 35 -15.89 13.56 2.70
C VAL A 35 -14.70 12.74 2.18
N ASN A 36 -14.94 11.63 1.47
CA ASN A 36 -13.88 10.87 0.81
C ASN A 36 -13.14 11.67 -0.27
N TYR A 37 -13.78 12.63 -0.91
CA TYR A 37 -13.09 13.56 -1.81
C TYR A 37 -12.02 14.39 -1.08
N LEU A 38 -12.26 14.71 0.19
CA LEU A 38 -11.34 15.44 1.05
C LEU A 38 -10.34 14.53 1.80
N ALA A 39 -10.45 13.22 1.66
CA ALA A 39 -9.68 12.24 2.43
C ALA A 39 -8.16 12.47 2.39
N LYS A 40 -7.62 13.00 1.27
CA LYS A 40 -6.19 13.30 1.15
C LYS A 40 -5.69 14.34 2.16
N PHE A 41 -6.59 15.14 2.74
CA PHE A 41 -6.28 16.17 3.75
C PHE A 41 -6.55 15.70 5.18
N LEU A 42 -7.26 14.58 5.36
CA LEU A 42 -7.86 14.19 6.61
C LEU A 42 -7.18 12.95 7.21
N PRO A 43 -6.23 13.12 8.13
CA PRO A 43 -5.42 12.01 8.64
C PRO A 43 -6.20 10.97 9.45
N ARG A 44 -7.37 11.32 10.00
CA ARG A 44 -8.17 10.47 10.90
C ARG A 44 -9.58 10.19 10.40
N LEU A 45 -9.85 10.50 9.14
CA LEU A 45 -11.20 10.46 8.59
C LEU A 45 -11.92 9.13 8.83
N SER A 46 -11.23 8.05 8.72
CA SER A 46 -11.84 6.73 8.82
C SER A 46 -12.25 6.32 10.24
N ASP A 47 -11.55 6.79 11.29
CA ASP A 47 -11.97 6.59 12.70
C ASP A 47 -13.31 7.24 12.91
N VAL A 48 -13.35 8.50 12.54
CA VAL A 48 -14.51 9.36 12.76
C VAL A 48 -15.73 8.89 11.96
N MET A 49 -15.50 8.33 10.76
CA MET A 49 -16.58 7.86 9.89
C MET A 49 -17.13 6.47 10.24
N GLU A 50 -16.55 5.76 11.20
CA GLU A 50 -16.98 4.40 11.52
C GLU A 50 -18.46 4.30 11.88
N PRO A 51 -19.00 5.10 12.83
CA PRO A 51 -20.39 4.99 13.21
C PRO A 51 -21.36 5.21 12.04
N LEU A 52 -21.00 6.13 11.13
CA LEU A 52 -21.81 6.40 9.94
C LEU A 52 -21.72 5.27 8.89
N ARG A 53 -20.55 4.66 8.73
CA ARG A 53 -20.38 3.52 7.82
C ARG A 53 -21.13 2.28 8.29
N LYS A 54 -21.26 2.06 9.60
CA LYS A 54 -22.06 0.96 10.14
C LYS A 54 -23.49 1.04 9.61
N LEU A 55 -24.08 2.23 9.49
CA LEU A 55 -25.42 2.43 8.97
C LEU A 55 -25.56 2.13 7.47
N THR A 56 -24.46 2.09 6.71
CA THR A 56 -24.49 1.82 5.26
C THR A 56 -24.30 0.35 4.90
N ARG A 57 -24.22 -0.56 5.88
CA ARG A 57 -24.14 -1.99 5.63
C ARG A 57 -25.49 -2.53 5.18
N ALA A 58 -25.45 -3.58 4.35
CA ALA A 58 -26.66 -4.16 3.78
C ALA A 58 -27.59 -4.81 4.83
N ASP A 59 -27.01 -5.23 5.96
CA ASP A 59 -27.70 -5.89 7.09
C ASP A 59 -27.93 -4.95 8.29
N ALA A 60 -27.61 -3.65 8.14
CA ALA A 60 -27.80 -2.70 9.23
C ALA A 60 -29.21 -2.12 9.26
N GLU A 61 -29.84 -2.17 10.41
CA GLU A 61 -31.04 -1.38 10.67
C GLU A 61 -30.67 0.10 10.84
N TRP A 62 -31.50 0.97 10.27
CA TRP A 62 -31.32 2.42 10.41
C TRP A 62 -31.55 2.84 11.86
N SER A 63 -30.49 3.30 12.52
CA SER A 63 -30.55 3.83 13.87
C SER A 63 -29.57 4.99 14.02
N TRP A 64 -30.09 6.21 14.05
CA TRP A 64 -29.31 7.41 14.30
C TRP A 64 -29.38 7.77 15.78
N GLY A 65 -28.24 7.70 16.46
CA GLY A 65 -28.12 8.00 17.90
C GLY A 65 -26.92 8.90 18.21
N GLN A 66 -26.59 9.02 19.47
CA GLN A 66 -25.52 9.91 19.94
C GLN A 66 -24.14 9.58 19.34
N GLU A 67 -23.86 8.29 19.06
CA GLU A 67 -22.59 7.87 18.43
C GLU A 67 -22.47 8.44 17.02
N GLN A 68 -23.56 8.44 16.26
CA GLN A 68 -23.62 8.99 14.91
C GLN A 68 -23.56 10.52 14.91
N ASP A 69 -24.26 11.16 15.84
CA ASP A 69 -24.21 12.61 16.00
C ASP A 69 -22.79 13.08 16.33
N ASN A 70 -22.11 12.43 17.27
CA ASN A 70 -20.73 12.73 17.62
C ASN A 70 -19.82 12.56 16.41
N ALA A 71 -19.91 11.41 15.73
CA ALA A 71 -19.11 11.15 14.51
C ALA A 71 -19.36 12.21 13.44
N PHE A 72 -20.59 12.64 13.24
CA PHE A 72 -20.93 13.66 12.26
C PHE A 72 -20.36 15.04 12.61
N GLN A 73 -20.37 15.42 13.90
CA GLN A 73 -19.72 16.64 14.36
C GLN A 73 -18.19 16.56 14.26
N ASP A 74 -17.62 15.42 14.62
CA ASP A 74 -16.18 15.19 14.49
C ASP A 74 -15.69 15.26 13.05
N ILE A 75 -16.49 14.77 12.09
CA ILE A 75 -16.20 14.95 10.65
C ILE A 75 -16.15 16.43 10.28
N LYS A 76 -17.15 17.23 10.72
CA LYS A 76 -17.18 18.67 10.46
C LYS A 76 -15.95 19.37 11.05
N ASN A 77 -15.62 19.06 12.29
CA ASN A 77 -14.44 19.59 12.98
C ASN A 77 -13.14 19.20 12.25
N LEU A 78 -13.02 17.93 11.86
CA LEU A 78 -11.85 17.40 11.14
C LEU A 78 -11.64 18.13 9.80
N VAL A 79 -12.72 18.37 9.05
CA VAL A 79 -12.66 19.11 7.78
C VAL A 79 -12.31 20.59 8.01
N ALA A 80 -12.86 21.21 9.06
CA ALA A 80 -12.58 22.60 9.41
C ALA A 80 -11.12 22.82 9.85
N THR A 81 -10.52 21.81 10.51
CA THR A 81 -9.14 21.86 11.02
C THR A 81 -8.13 21.12 10.15
N ALA A 82 -8.50 20.78 8.92
CA ALA A 82 -7.66 19.99 8.02
C ALA A 82 -6.25 20.61 7.87
N PRO A 83 -5.18 19.81 7.99
CA PRO A 83 -3.81 20.29 7.90
C PRO A 83 -3.48 20.81 6.50
N ILE A 84 -2.50 21.70 6.45
CA ILE A 84 -1.95 22.16 5.17
C ILE A 84 -1.02 21.07 4.65
N LEU A 85 -1.27 20.61 3.44
CA LEU A 85 -0.38 19.68 2.75
C LEU A 85 0.69 20.46 1.99
N ARG A 86 1.92 19.93 1.99
CA ARG A 86 2.97 20.48 1.13
C ARG A 86 2.70 20.19 -0.34
N TYR A 87 3.20 21.06 -1.20
CA TYR A 87 3.29 20.77 -2.62
C TYR A 87 4.31 19.67 -2.88
N TYR A 88 3.98 18.81 -3.81
CA TYR A 88 4.91 17.80 -4.27
C TYR A 88 6.05 18.47 -5.07
N ASP A 89 7.29 18.15 -4.70
CA ASP A 89 8.49 18.60 -5.39
C ASP A 89 9.25 17.34 -5.90
N PRO A 90 9.37 17.15 -7.23
CA PRO A 90 10.06 15.97 -7.77
C PRO A 90 11.56 15.93 -7.44
N LYS A 91 12.17 17.01 -6.98
CA LYS A 91 13.60 17.08 -6.62
C LYS A 91 13.87 16.63 -5.17
N LYS A 92 12.85 16.58 -4.33
CA LYS A 92 12.99 16.22 -2.91
C LYS A 92 12.87 14.72 -2.69
N GLU A 93 13.51 14.23 -1.62
CA GLU A 93 13.36 12.85 -1.19
C GLU A 93 11.90 12.55 -0.82
N LEU A 94 11.46 11.37 -1.20
CA LEU A 94 10.11 10.89 -0.95
C LEU A 94 10.14 9.82 0.14
N THR A 95 9.36 10.04 1.18
CA THR A 95 9.20 9.11 2.28
C THR A 95 7.72 8.72 2.42
N ILE A 96 7.47 7.44 2.63
CA ILE A 96 6.14 6.93 2.99
C ILE A 96 6.23 6.35 4.39
N GLN A 97 5.36 6.79 5.30
CA GLN A 97 5.06 6.07 6.52
C GLN A 97 3.82 5.23 6.29
N CYS A 98 3.89 3.96 6.61
CA CYS A 98 2.74 3.06 6.51
C CYS A 98 2.68 2.13 7.72
N ASP A 99 1.47 1.75 8.10
CA ASP A 99 1.16 0.91 9.24
C ASP A 99 -0.10 0.10 8.98
N ALA A 100 -0.22 -1.05 9.64
CA ALA A 100 -1.38 -1.91 9.56
C ALA A 100 -1.93 -2.22 10.94
N SER A 101 -3.16 -1.81 11.17
CA SER A 101 -3.91 -2.20 12.36
C SER A 101 -4.59 -3.57 12.17
N GLU A 102 -5.32 -3.99 13.19
CA GLU A 102 -6.15 -5.20 13.13
C GLU A 102 -7.15 -5.16 11.95
N ARG A 103 -7.67 -3.98 11.60
CA ARG A 103 -8.79 -3.81 10.65
C ARG A 103 -8.54 -2.83 9.51
N GLY A 104 -7.39 -2.16 9.48
CA GLY A 104 -7.12 -1.12 8.48
C GLY A 104 -5.67 -0.97 8.10
N LEU A 105 -5.45 -0.30 6.98
CA LEU A 105 -4.17 0.12 6.47
C LEU A 105 -4.12 1.64 6.43
N GLY A 106 -3.01 2.21 6.88
CA GLY A 106 -2.76 3.64 6.86
C GLY A 106 -1.45 3.99 6.16
N ALA A 107 -1.42 5.12 5.47
CA ALA A 107 -0.22 5.63 4.82
C ALA A 107 -0.20 7.16 4.79
N ALA A 108 0.98 7.73 4.97
CA ALA A 108 1.26 9.13 4.78
C ALA A 108 2.45 9.31 3.84
N LEU A 109 2.27 10.08 2.78
CA LEU A 109 3.32 10.47 1.85
C LEU A 109 3.93 11.77 2.32
N LEU A 110 5.26 11.82 2.46
CA LEU A 110 5.97 12.90 3.13
C LEU A 110 7.13 13.44 2.28
N HIS A 111 7.37 14.74 2.40
CA HIS A 111 8.64 15.39 2.10
C HIS A 111 9.22 15.99 3.39
N GLU A 112 10.45 15.65 3.74
CA GLU A 112 11.12 16.23 4.93
C GLU A 112 10.26 16.15 6.20
N GLY A 113 9.54 15.03 6.38
CA GLY A 113 8.63 14.81 7.51
C GLY A 113 7.29 15.54 7.46
N GLN A 114 7.02 16.32 6.40
CA GLN A 114 5.75 17.04 6.24
C GLN A 114 4.84 16.35 5.22
N PRO A 115 3.52 16.26 5.48
CA PRO A 115 2.60 15.51 4.65
C PRO A 115 2.33 16.18 3.30
N ILE A 116 2.32 15.36 2.25
CA ILE A 116 1.86 15.70 0.90
C ILE A 116 0.47 15.13 0.66
N ALA A 117 0.24 13.91 1.14
CA ALA A 117 -1.04 13.23 1.01
C ALA A 117 -1.18 12.14 2.08
N TYR A 118 -2.41 11.86 2.45
CA TYR A 118 -2.78 10.71 3.26
C TYR A 118 -3.55 9.68 2.43
N ALA A 119 -3.46 8.44 2.84
CA ALA A 119 -4.27 7.36 2.29
C ALA A 119 -4.60 6.35 3.38
N SER A 120 -5.77 5.78 3.30
CA SER A 120 -6.18 4.73 4.22
C SER A 120 -7.29 3.89 3.60
N ARG A 121 -7.38 2.60 4.00
CA ARG A 121 -8.49 1.71 3.65
C ARG A 121 -8.73 0.65 4.71
N ALA A 122 -9.96 0.16 4.81
CA ALA A 122 -10.28 -1.02 5.61
C ALA A 122 -9.66 -2.28 5.01
N LEU A 123 -9.34 -3.26 5.86
CA LEU A 123 -9.04 -4.62 5.45
C LEU A 123 -10.34 -5.35 5.07
N THR A 124 -10.27 -6.21 4.07
CA THR A 124 -11.34 -7.17 3.78
C THR A 124 -11.43 -8.22 4.88
N ASP A 125 -12.54 -8.95 5.00
CA ASP A 125 -12.69 -10.02 5.98
C ASP A 125 -11.62 -11.11 5.83
N THR A 126 -11.14 -11.35 4.61
CA THR A 126 -10.01 -12.24 4.35
C THR A 126 -8.70 -11.66 4.85
N GLU A 127 -8.45 -10.38 4.59
CA GLU A 127 -7.22 -9.69 4.99
C GLU A 127 -7.12 -9.49 6.52
N THR A 128 -8.25 -9.38 7.23
CA THR A 128 -8.25 -9.31 8.71
C THR A 128 -7.66 -10.55 9.36
N ARG A 129 -7.73 -11.71 8.68
CA ARG A 129 -7.16 -12.99 9.13
C ARG A 129 -5.69 -13.18 8.76
N TYR A 130 -5.07 -12.21 8.09
CA TYR A 130 -3.66 -12.28 7.75
C TYR A 130 -2.78 -12.16 9.01
N ALA A 131 -1.62 -12.80 8.98
CA ALA A 131 -0.61 -12.58 10.01
C ALA A 131 -0.16 -11.12 10.03
N GLN A 132 0.28 -10.60 11.19
CA GLN A 132 0.65 -9.18 11.29
C GLN A 132 1.68 -8.77 10.24
N ILE A 133 2.71 -9.58 10.02
CA ILE A 133 3.72 -9.32 8.99
C ILE A 133 3.15 -9.23 7.56
N GLU A 134 2.09 -10.00 7.27
CA GLU A 134 1.40 -9.96 5.98
C GLU A 134 0.56 -8.69 5.85
N LYS A 135 -0.07 -8.23 6.94
CA LYS A 135 -0.82 -6.96 6.97
C LYS A 135 0.12 -5.77 6.77
N GLU A 136 1.28 -5.79 7.43
CA GLU A 136 2.29 -4.73 7.28
C GLU A 136 2.87 -4.70 5.85
N ALA A 137 3.18 -5.86 5.29
CA ALA A 137 3.61 -5.96 3.89
C ALA A 137 2.51 -5.44 2.94
N LEU A 138 1.25 -5.74 3.25
CA LEU A 138 0.11 -5.26 2.48
C LEU A 138 -0.04 -3.73 2.60
N ALA A 139 0.23 -3.14 3.78
CA ALA A 139 0.23 -1.68 3.95
C ALA A 139 1.29 -1.01 3.08
N ILE A 140 2.47 -1.61 2.97
CA ILE A 140 3.54 -1.13 2.07
C ILE A 140 3.08 -1.18 0.61
N VAL A 141 2.56 -2.32 0.15
CA VAL A 141 2.08 -2.47 -1.22
C VAL A 141 0.96 -1.48 -1.52
N TYR A 142 -0.04 -1.41 -0.63
CA TYR A 142 -1.15 -0.48 -0.76
C TYR A 142 -0.67 0.97 -0.88
N SER A 143 0.28 1.38 -0.05
CA SER A 143 0.75 2.76 -0.01
C SER A 143 1.48 3.16 -1.31
N VAL A 144 2.38 2.32 -1.83
CA VAL A 144 3.08 2.65 -3.08
C VAL A 144 2.16 2.64 -4.29
N GLU A 145 1.18 1.73 -4.33
CA GLU A 145 0.19 1.70 -5.41
C GLU A 145 -0.80 2.87 -5.32
N LYS A 146 -1.25 3.22 -4.12
CA LYS A 146 -2.13 4.36 -3.91
C LYS A 146 -1.46 5.67 -4.30
N PHE A 147 -0.18 5.80 -4.02
CA PHE A 147 0.63 6.96 -4.37
C PHE A 147 1.42 6.78 -5.68
N ASN A 148 0.99 5.86 -6.55
CA ASN A 148 1.72 5.50 -7.78
C ASN A 148 2.19 6.71 -8.60
N GLN A 149 1.35 7.73 -8.73
CA GLN A 149 1.70 8.97 -9.47
C GLN A 149 2.92 9.72 -8.90
N TYR A 150 3.29 9.47 -7.64
CA TYR A 150 4.42 10.09 -6.95
C TYR A 150 5.61 9.14 -6.82
N THR A 151 5.36 7.82 -6.78
CA THR A 151 6.33 6.79 -6.41
C THR A 151 6.93 6.08 -7.61
N TYR A 152 6.19 5.99 -8.74
CA TYR A 152 6.65 5.27 -9.92
C TYR A 152 7.87 5.96 -10.54
N GLY A 153 8.92 5.18 -10.83
CA GLY A 153 10.17 5.68 -11.41
C GLY A 153 11.05 6.49 -10.46
N ARG A 154 10.73 6.50 -9.15
CA ARG A 154 11.49 7.25 -8.13
C ARG A 154 11.92 6.35 -6.99
N LYS A 155 13.07 6.69 -6.38
CA LYS A 155 13.51 6.08 -5.14
C LYS A 155 12.63 6.59 -3.98
N VAL A 156 12.04 5.65 -3.23
CA VAL A 156 11.13 5.93 -2.11
C VAL A 156 11.63 5.23 -0.86
N THR A 157 11.76 5.98 0.23
CA THR A 157 12.03 5.41 1.54
C THR A 157 10.71 5.08 2.22
N ILE A 158 10.52 3.83 2.61
CA ILE A 158 9.34 3.38 3.35
C ILE A 158 9.73 3.15 4.81
N LEU A 159 9.00 3.78 5.72
CA LEU A 159 9.14 3.62 7.16
C LEU A 159 8.03 2.71 7.67
N SER A 160 8.39 1.61 8.32
CA SER A 160 7.48 0.66 8.97
C SER A 160 7.99 0.35 10.38
N ASP A 161 7.08 0.12 11.31
CA ASP A 161 7.44 -0.27 12.68
C ASP A 161 7.64 -1.79 12.83
N HIS A 162 7.48 -2.55 11.76
CA HIS A 162 7.65 -4.00 11.76
C HIS A 162 9.05 -4.41 11.31
N LYS A 163 10.00 -4.47 12.26
CA LYS A 163 11.41 -4.78 12.01
C LYS A 163 11.68 -6.02 11.13
N PRO A 164 10.94 -7.14 11.24
CA PRO A 164 11.16 -8.32 10.37
C PRO A 164 11.02 -8.04 8.88
N LEU A 165 10.23 -7.05 8.46
CA LEU A 165 10.04 -6.75 7.03
C LEU A 165 11.31 -6.27 6.35
N GLU A 166 12.13 -5.47 7.05
CA GLU A 166 13.42 -5.01 6.50
C GLU A 166 14.33 -6.18 6.11
N SER A 167 14.31 -7.27 6.88
CA SER A 167 15.13 -8.45 6.61
C SER A 167 14.51 -9.37 5.56
N ILE A 168 13.18 -9.48 5.51
CA ILE A 168 12.48 -10.37 4.56
C ILE A 168 12.59 -9.85 3.12
N VAL A 169 12.49 -8.54 2.94
CA VAL A 169 12.62 -7.92 1.60
C VAL A 169 14.01 -8.13 0.99
N LYS A 170 15.03 -8.31 1.83
CA LYS A 170 16.41 -8.58 1.40
C LYS A 170 16.68 -10.07 1.10
N LYS A 171 15.76 -10.98 1.46
CA LYS A 171 15.91 -12.42 1.24
C LYS A 171 15.44 -12.83 -0.16
N PRO A 172 15.96 -13.96 -0.69
CA PRO A 172 15.43 -14.52 -1.92
C PRO A 172 13.94 -14.77 -1.84
N LEU A 173 13.22 -14.43 -2.90
CA LEU A 173 11.75 -14.49 -2.96
C LEU A 173 11.21 -15.88 -2.61
N CYS A 174 11.88 -16.94 -3.07
CA CYS A 174 11.50 -18.32 -2.83
C CYS A 174 11.50 -18.74 -1.33
N LYS A 175 12.21 -18.00 -0.47
CA LYS A 175 12.23 -18.26 0.99
C LYS A 175 11.11 -17.54 1.75
N ALA A 176 10.35 -16.67 1.11
CA ALA A 176 9.22 -16.00 1.73
C ALA A 176 7.95 -16.88 1.68
N PRO A 177 7.01 -16.76 2.64
CA PRO A 177 5.68 -17.35 2.53
C PRO A 177 4.97 -16.94 1.24
N ARG A 178 4.19 -17.84 0.61
CA ARG A 178 3.55 -17.61 -0.70
C ARG A 178 2.82 -16.26 -0.83
N ARG A 179 2.08 -15.87 0.21
CA ARG A 179 1.34 -14.60 0.18
C ARG A 179 2.28 -13.40 0.18
N LEU A 180 3.35 -13.45 0.95
CA LEU A 180 4.39 -12.42 0.93
C LEU A 180 5.13 -12.39 -0.41
N GLN A 181 5.36 -13.54 -1.06
CA GLN A 181 5.97 -13.57 -2.40
C GLN A 181 5.16 -12.74 -3.39
N GLY A 182 3.83 -12.90 -3.43
CA GLY A 182 2.95 -12.10 -4.30
C GLY A 182 3.02 -10.59 -4.00
N MET A 183 3.09 -10.21 -2.73
CA MET A 183 3.24 -8.81 -2.32
C MET A 183 4.61 -8.25 -2.71
N LEU A 184 5.69 -9.01 -2.49
CA LEU A 184 7.05 -8.62 -2.84
C LEU A 184 7.23 -8.47 -4.36
N LEU A 185 6.60 -9.34 -5.17
CA LEU A 185 6.58 -9.19 -6.64
C LEU A 185 5.92 -7.86 -7.07
N ARG A 186 4.81 -7.47 -6.43
CA ARG A 186 4.18 -6.17 -6.71
C ARG A 186 5.09 -5.00 -6.38
N LEU A 187 5.90 -5.10 -5.31
CA LEU A 187 6.85 -4.07 -4.92
C LEU A 187 8.03 -3.92 -5.89
N GLN A 188 8.37 -4.95 -6.65
CA GLN A 188 9.46 -4.87 -7.64
C GLN A 188 9.23 -3.83 -8.74
N ARG A 189 7.99 -3.40 -8.94
CA ARG A 189 7.64 -2.31 -9.87
C ARG A 189 8.15 -0.93 -9.41
N TYR A 190 8.56 -0.84 -8.14
CA TYR A 190 8.94 0.40 -7.48
C TYR A 190 10.37 0.31 -6.94
N ASP A 191 11.10 1.40 -6.99
CA ASP A 191 12.41 1.51 -6.33
C ASP A 191 12.21 1.91 -4.86
N VAL A 192 12.01 0.90 -4.00
CA VAL A 192 11.69 1.09 -2.60
C VAL A 192 12.79 0.62 -1.67
N SER A 193 13.08 1.42 -0.65
CA SER A 193 13.97 1.08 0.45
C SER A 193 13.17 1.05 1.75
N ILE A 194 13.02 -0.13 2.35
CA ILE A 194 12.27 -0.29 3.60
C ILE A 194 13.22 -0.12 4.77
N ARG A 195 12.86 0.73 5.73
CA ARG A 195 13.61 1.01 6.97
C ARG A 195 12.70 0.84 8.17
N TYR A 196 13.23 0.19 9.18
CA TYR A 196 12.56 0.11 10.47
C TYR A 196 12.58 1.47 11.19
N THR A 197 11.43 1.86 11.72
CA THR A 197 11.29 3.04 12.58
C THR A 197 10.38 2.67 13.75
N GLN A 198 10.74 3.11 14.98
CA GLN A 198 9.92 2.82 16.15
C GLN A 198 8.52 3.43 15.99
N GLY A 199 7.46 2.69 16.35
CA GLY A 199 6.06 3.11 16.20
C GLY A 199 5.72 4.46 16.83
N LYS A 200 6.37 4.83 17.95
CA LYS A 200 6.23 6.17 18.55
C LYS A 200 6.64 7.32 17.62
N SER A 201 7.54 7.07 16.67
CA SER A 201 8.00 8.04 15.68
C SER A 201 7.15 8.01 14.40
N MET A 202 6.21 7.06 14.29
CA MET A 202 5.31 6.87 13.15
C MET A 202 3.87 7.34 13.46
N TYR A 203 3.77 8.41 14.21
CA TYR A 203 2.51 8.94 14.73
C TYR A 203 1.41 9.13 13.67
N LEU A 204 1.80 9.50 12.46
CA LEU A 204 0.85 9.75 11.37
C LEU A 204 0.22 8.45 10.83
N ALA A 205 1.01 7.39 10.69
CA ALA A 205 0.53 6.12 10.14
C ALA A 205 -0.28 5.31 11.17
N ASP A 206 0.18 5.21 12.42
CA ASP A 206 -0.53 4.51 13.50
C ASP A 206 -1.96 5.07 13.70
N THR A 207 -2.08 6.39 13.63
CA THR A 207 -3.38 7.07 13.67
C THR A 207 -4.30 6.67 12.51
N LEU A 208 -3.74 6.44 11.32
CA LEU A 208 -4.49 6.10 10.12
C LEU A 208 -4.92 4.63 10.06
N SER A 209 -4.13 3.72 10.63
CA SER A 209 -4.37 2.28 10.53
C SER A 209 -5.47 1.79 11.49
N ARG A 210 -5.56 2.36 12.69
CA ARG A 210 -6.57 2.00 13.70
C ARG A 210 -7.98 2.44 13.36
N ALA A 211 -8.11 3.11 12.26
CA ALA A 211 -9.24 3.86 11.77
C ALA A 211 -10.30 3.06 11.01
N PHE A 212 -10.23 1.74 10.91
CA PHE A 212 -11.14 0.99 10.03
C PHE A 212 -12.07 0.00 10.73
N PRO A 213 -13.40 0.13 10.48
CA PRO A 213 -14.37 -0.91 10.79
C PRO A 213 -14.36 -2.03 9.74
N PRO A 214 -14.80 -3.25 10.11
CA PRO A 214 -14.93 -4.35 9.17
C PRO A 214 -16.07 -4.12 8.18
N GLY A 215 -15.86 -4.41 6.92
CA GLY A 215 -16.93 -4.69 5.97
C GLY A 215 -17.14 -3.75 4.79
N THR A 216 -16.31 -2.75 4.51
CA THR A 216 -16.49 -1.84 3.36
C THR A 216 -15.31 -1.80 2.38
N ALA A 217 -14.59 -2.90 2.24
CA ALA A 217 -13.81 -3.07 1.02
C ALA A 217 -14.78 -3.47 -0.10
N LYS A 218 -15.50 -2.50 -0.70
CA LYS A 218 -15.87 -2.69 -2.09
C LYS A 218 -14.55 -2.98 -2.79
N HIS A 219 -14.46 -4.19 -3.35
CA HIS A 219 -13.44 -4.54 -4.30
C HIS A 219 -13.24 -3.34 -5.24
N LEU A 220 -12.19 -2.55 -5.02
CA LEU A 220 -11.39 -2.23 -6.16
C LEU A 220 -11.10 -3.63 -6.72
N LYS A 221 -11.80 -4.03 -7.77
CA LYS A 221 -11.32 -5.10 -8.62
C LYS A 221 -9.88 -4.70 -8.90
N LEU A 222 -8.97 -5.22 -8.11
CA LEU A 222 -7.67 -5.56 -8.60
C LEU A 222 -8.06 -6.48 -9.75
N GLU A 223 -8.13 -5.93 -10.95
CA GLU A 223 -8.01 -6.74 -12.13
C GLU A 223 -6.86 -7.63 -11.76
N GLN A 224 -7.17 -8.92 -11.61
CA GLN A 224 -6.15 -9.94 -11.70
C GLN A 224 -5.56 -9.66 -13.06
N VAL A 225 -4.54 -8.80 -13.08
CA VAL A 225 -3.63 -8.72 -14.19
C VAL A 225 -3.15 -10.15 -14.26
N MET A 226 -3.72 -10.86 -15.22
CA MET A 226 -3.26 -12.17 -15.58
C MET A 226 -1.73 -12.09 -15.63
N LEU A 227 -1.06 -12.89 -14.84
CA LEU A 227 0.41 -13.02 -14.77
C LEU A 227 0.99 -13.61 -16.06
N THR A 228 0.40 -13.31 -17.19
CA THR A 228 0.86 -13.68 -18.52
C THR A 228 1.14 -12.42 -19.33
N GLY A 229 2.10 -11.61 -18.87
CA GLY A 229 2.57 -10.50 -19.66
C GLY A 229 3.19 -9.42 -18.77
N PHE A 230 4.51 -9.42 -18.72
CA PHE A 230 5.37 -8.34 -18.28
C PHE A 230 5.09 -7.78 -16.87
N VAL A 231 5.73 -8.38 -15.88
CA VAL A 231 6.02 -7.66 -14.63
C VAL A 231 6.86 -6.45 -15.02
N SER A 232 6.27 -5.27 -15.08
CA SER A 232 7.04 -4.04 -15.31
C SER A 232 7.90 -3.79 -14.07
N ILE A 233 9.17 -4.07 -14.20
CA ILE A 233 10.21 -3.84 -13.19
C ILE A 233 10.79 -2.46 -13.44
N SER A 234 11.06 -1.66 -12.41
CA SER A 234 11.72 -0.36 -12.57
C SER A 234 13.13 -0.58 -13.18
N GLU A 235 13.57 0.36 -14.03
CA GLU A 235 14.85 0.26 -14.74
C GLU A 235 16.04 0.10 -13.79
N ALA A 236 16.05 0.83 -12.67
CA ALA A 236 17.07 0.70 -11.62
C ALA A 236 17.09 -0.72 -11.02
N ARG A 237 15.92 -1.34 -10.85
CA ARG A 237 15.80 -2.70 -10.33
C ARG A 237 16.23 -3.74 -11.36
N LEU A 238 15.94 -3.51 -12.64
CA LEU A 238 16.41 -4.34 -13.76
C LEU A 238 17.93 -4.37 -13.84
N ILE A 239 18.58 -3.22 -13.74
CA ILE A 239 20.05 -3.11 -13.70
C ILE A 239 20.62 -3.87 -12.50
N ALA A 240 20.03 -3.70 -11.32
CA ALA A 240 20.47 -4.41 -10.12
C ALA A 240 20.32 -5.93 -10.25
N LEU A 241 19.23 -6.42 -10.86
CA LEU A 241 19.03 -7.85 -11.14
C LEU A 241 20.04 -8.38 -12.14
N ARG A 242 20.35 -7.64 -13.22
CA ARG A 242 21.37 -8.04 -14.19
C ARG A 242 22.75 -8.17 -13.54
N LEU A 243 23.17 -7.17 -12.78
CA LEU A 243 24.44 -7.20 -12.07
C LEU A 243 24.51 -8.38 -11.07
N ALA A 244 23.44 -8.62 -10.33
CA ALA A 244 23.38 -9.75 -9.40
C ALA A 244 23.42 -11.10 -10.14
N THR A 245 22.78 -11.22 -11.30
CA THR A 245 22.80 -12.43 -12.13
C THR A 245 24.19 -12.69 -12.71
N GLU A 246 24.91 -11.66 -13.11
CA GLU A 246 26.27 -11.77 -13.64
C GLU A 246 27.31 -12.21 -12.57
N THR A 247 27.03 -12.00 -11.30
CA THR A 247 27.92 -12.37 -10.19
C THR A 247 27.51 -13.66 -9.48
N ASP A 248 26.30 -14.16 -9.71
CA ASP A 248 25.81 -15.39 -9.07
C ASP A 248 26.22 -16.64 -9.86
N GLU A 249 27.11 -17.45 -9.27
CA GLU A 249 27.65 -18.67 -9.90
C GLU A 249 26.54 -19.69 -10.26
N SER A 250 25.48 -19.78 -9.46
CA SER A 250 24.37 -20.71 -9.71
C SER A 250 23.55 -20.27 -10.91
N LEU A 251 23.25 -18.97 -11.00
CA LEU A 251 22.54 -18.38 -12.15
C LEU A 251 23.36 -18.40 -13.43
N LEU A 252 24.68 -18.21 -13.34
CA LEU A 252 25.56 -18.37 -14.48
C LEU A 252 25.61 -19.82 -15.01
N ALA A 253 25.64 -20.79 -14.09
CA ALA A 253 25.57 -22.22 -14.46
C ALA A 253 24.21 -22.55 -15.09
N LEU A 254 23.11 -22.01 -14.52
CA LEU A 254 21.76 -22.17 -15.03
C LEU A 254 21.65 -21.57 -16.45
N LYS A 255 22.10 -20.34 -16.65
CA LYS A 255 22.12 -19.65 -17.96
C LYS A 255 22.86 -20.47 -19.03
N LYS A 256 24.05 -21.01 -18.69
CA LYS A 256 24.79 -21.88 -19.59
C LYS A 256 24.00 -23.15 -19.95
N THR A 257 23.31 -23.74 -18.96
CA THR A 257 22.52 -24.96 -19.16
C THR A 257 21.31 -24.69 -20.06
N VAL A 258 20.57 -23.60 -19.83
CA VAL A 258 19.42 -23.21 -20.65
C VAL A 258 19.86 -22.93 -22.10
N MET A 259 20.96 -22.19 -22.29
CA MET A 259 21.46 -21.87 -23.63
C MET A 259 22.01 -23.07 -24.40
N ARG A 260 22.59 -24.07 -23.74
CA ARG A 260 23.10 -25.29 -24.34
C ARG A 260 22.07 -26.41 -24.52
N GLY A 261 20.91 -26.24 -23.87
CA GLY A 261 19.89 -27.25 -23.75
C GLY A 261 20.12 -28.16 -22.54
N TRP A 262 19.02 -28.57 -21.92
CA TRP A 262 19.04 -29.46 -20.76
C TRP A 262 19.53 -30.84 -21.15
N PRO A 263 20.48 -31.45 -20.41
CA PRO A 263 20.96 -32.78 -20.71
C PRO A 263 19.84 -33.82 -20.48
N ALA A 264 19.77 -34.81 -21.36
CA ALA A 264 18.81 -35.93 -21.22
C ALA A 264 19.06 -36.77 -19.96
N ASP A 265 20.32 -36.82 -19.54
CA ASP A 265 20.72 -37.53 -18.31
C ASP A 265 20.90 -36.54 -17.16
N LYS A 266 20.05 -36.69 -16.16
CA LYS A 266 20.00 -35.85 -14.96
C LYS A 266 21.29 -35.89 -14.13
N THR A 267 22.06 -36.97 -14.23
CA THR A 267 23.33 -37.14 -13.49
C THR A 267 24.45 -36.24 -14.04
N LYS A 268 24.30 -35.74 -15.26
CA LYS A 268 25.27 -34.83 -15.92
C LYS A 268 24.99 -33.37 -15.63
N LEU A 269 23.96 -33.07 -14.83
CA LEU A 269 23.58 -31.73 -14.48
C LEU A 269 24.48 -31.20 -13.35
N ASP A 270 24.90 -29.94 -13.44
CA ASP A 270 25.60 -29.26 -12.36
C ASP A 270 24.71 -29.21 -11.09
N GLN A 271 25.28 -29.56 -9.93
CA GLN A 271 24.57 -29.65 -8.67
C GLN A 271 23.86 -28.33 -8.30
N ARG A 272 24.40 -27.18 -8.72
CA ARG A 272 23.84 -25.84 -8.54
C ARG A 272 22.56 -25.63 -9.37
N VAL A 273 22.41 -26.34 -10.48
CA VAL A 273 21.27 -26.23 -11.41
C VAL A 273 20.17 -27.24 -11.09
N MET A 274 20.47 -28.27 -10.30
CA MET A 274 19.50 -29.31 -9.92
C MET A 274 18.16 -28.80 -9.35
N PRO A 275 18.13 -27.75 -8.49
CA PRO A 275 16.88 -27.23 -7.96
C PRO A 275 15.91 -26.72 -9.03
N TYR A 276 16.44 -26.29 -10.19
CA TYR A 276 15.67 -25.70 -11.29
C TYR A 276 15.16 -26.75 -12.29
N HIS A 277 15.61 -27.99 -12.20
CA HIS A 277 15.28 -29.04 -13.18
C HIS A 277 13.77 -29.35 -13.25
N SER A 278 13.03 -29.21 -12.13
CA SER A 278 11.58 -29.44 -12.10
C SER A 278 10.75 -28.41 -12.86
N VAL A 279 11.31 -27.23 -13.05
CA VAL A 279 10.67 -26.09 -13.74
C VAL A 279 11.41 -25.69 -15.02
N ARG A 280 12.25 -26.60 -15.56
CA ARG A 280 13.13 -26.32 -16.70
C ARG A 280 12.40 -25.82 -17.94
N ASP A 281 11.17 -26.29 -18.16
CA ASP A 281 10.37 -25.96 -19.33
C ASP A 281 9.74 -24.55 -19.22
N GLU A 282 9.80 -23.93 -18.03
CA GLU A 282 9.32 -22.58 -17.75
C GLU A 282 10.46 -21.54 -17.73
N ILE A 283 11.72 -22.00 -17.80
CA ILE A 283 12.89 -21.12 -17.69
C ILE A 283 13.39 -20.71 -19.06
N SER A 284 13.47 -19.42 -19.31
CA SER A 284 14.08 -18.82 -20.49
C SER A 284 15.12 -17.77 -20.10
N VAL A 285 16.05 -17.49 -21.01
CA VAL A 285 17.02 -16.41 -20.86
C VAL A 285 16.62 -15.29 -21.81
N GLN A 286 16.40 -14.11 -21.25
CA GLN A 286 16.06 -12.90 -21.97
C GLN A 286 16.94 -11.75 -21.49
N ASP A 287 17.61 -11.07 -22.41
CA ASP A 287 18.44 -9.86 -22.18
C ASP A 287 19.52 -9.98 -21.08
N GLY A 288 20.05 -11.17 -20.91
CA GLY A 288 21.09 -11.47 -19.92
C GLY A 288 20.62 -12.40 -18.81
#